data_f5acd7ca78079ace1dc58b7c6eaf3438
#
_entry.id   f5acd7ca78079ace1dc58b7c6eaf3438
#
_cell.length_a   1.000
_cell.length_b   1.000
_cell.length_c   1.000
_cell.angle_alpha   90.00
_cell.angle_beta   90.00
_cell.angle_gamma   90.00
#
_symmetry.space_group_name_H-M   'P 1'
#
loop_
_entity.id
_entity.type
_entity.pdbx_description
1 polymer ?
#
loop_
_entity_poly.entity_id
_entity_poly.type
_entity_poly.pdbx_seq_one_letter_code
_entity_poly.pdbx_strand_id
1 'polypeptide(L)'
;MKKLTLLLVSFFAVFALGLTGCSDDPDVKQETPVIKASNPADIAAVAGKVTVPYTVDYAVDGCSLDVTWDATWLHDLSVSADKFTLQADANPGAAREAKLTLTYPEATSVELTVRQMSASESISISPKTLSFSYKGGEETVTVTLSLIHI
;
A
#
# COMPACT_ATOMS: atom_id res chain seq x y z
N MET A 1 6.25 2.86 -72.64
CA MET A 1 7.10 3.94 -73.21
C MET A 1 7.18 5.07 -72.20
N LYS A 2 8.34 5.59 -72.06
CA LYS A 2 8.82 6.76 -71.32
C LYS A 2 9.15 6.56 -69.83
N LYS A 3 10.38 6.36 -69.65
CA LYS A 3 11.25 6.53 -68.49
C LYS A 3 11.14 7.99 -68.01
N LEU A 4 11.03 8.20 -66.72
CA LEU A 4 11.40 9.50 -66.14
C LEU A 4 12.38 9.28 -65.00
N THR A 5 13.49 9.82 -65.26
CA THR A 5 14.76 9.69 -64.57
C THR A 5 14.79 10.48 -63.28
N LEU A 6 15.30 9.83 -62.27
CA LEU A 6 15.76 10.28 -60.99
C LEU A 6 16.68 11.52 -61.12
N LEU A 7 16.45 12.53 -60.31
CA LEU A 7 17.42 13.57 -60.04
C LEU A 7 17.62 13.73 -58.53
N LEU A 8 18.67 13.11 -58.06
CA LEU A 8 19.23 13.19 -56.74
C LEU A 8 20.03 14.49 -56.68
N VAL A 9 19.53 15.46 -55.93
CA VAL A 9 20.33 16.65 -55.60
C VAL A 9 20.77 16.56 -54.16
N SER A 10 22.00 16.12 -54.00
CA SER A 10 22.83 16.22 -52.81
C SER A 10 23.08 17.69 -52.48
N PHE A 11 22.54 18.19 -51.37
CA PHE A 11 22.93 19.48 -50.86
C PHE A 11 23.72 19.27 -49.56
N PHE A 12 25.02 19.12 -49.75
CA PHE A 12 26.02 19.12 -48.68
C PHE A 12 26.32 20.58 -48.36
N ALA A 13 25.68 21.15 -47.37
CA ALA A 13 26.10 22.44 -46.82
C ALA A 13 26.87 22.19 -45.54
N VAL A 14 28.17 22.19 -45.67
CA VAL A 14 29.10 22.34 -44.55
C VAL A 14 28.96 23.75 -44.02
N PHE A 15 28.39 23.86 -42.81
CA PHE A 15 28.43 25.10 -42.02
C PHE A 15 29.26 24.83 -40.77
N ALA A 16 30.55 24.94 -40.92
CA ALA A 16 31.48 25.01 -39.80
C ALA A 16 31.58 26.48 -39.38
N LEU A 17 30.89 26.81 -38.30
CA LEU A 17 31.24 28.01 -37.53
C LEU A 17 31.20 27.63 -36.05
N GLY A 18 32.37 27.70 -35.47
CA GLY A 18 32.59 27.45 -34.07
C GLY A 18 31.77 28.37 -33.16
N LEU A 19 31.15 27.78 -32.23
CA LEU A 19 30.74 28.44 -31.00
C LEU A 19 31.41 27.69 -29.87
N THR A 20 32.54 28.23 -29.43
CA THR A 20 33.03 28.00 -28.09
C THR A 20 32.01 28.64 -27.11
N GLY A 21 31.01 27.91 -26.76
CA GLY A 21 30.16 28.16 -25.62
C GLY A 21 30.54 27.15 -24.55
N CYS A 22 31.48 27.51 -23.67
CA CYS A 22 31.53 26.93 -22.35
C CYS A 22 30.24 27.37 -21.66
N SER A 23 29.21 26.57 -21.75
CA SER A 23 28.20 26.47 -20.73
C SER A 23 28.72 25.45 -19.71
N ASP A 24 29.36 25.93 -18.67
CA ASP A 24 29.33 25.25 -17.39
C ASP A 24 27.85 25.26 -16.93
N ASP A 25 27.06 24.37 -17.54
CA ASP A 25 25.78 23.97 -16.96
C ASP A 25 26.16 23.17 -15.71
N PRO A 26 25.82 23.68 -14.50
CA PRO A 26 26.05 22.88 -13.31
C PRO A 26 25.30 21.58 -13.55
N ASP A 27 26.07 20.49 -13.49
CA ASP A 27 25.62 19.11 -13.55
C ASP A 27 24.34 19.02 -12.68
N VAL A 28 23.18 19.13 -13.32
CA VAL A 28 21.90 18.96 -12.62
C VAL A 28 21.88 17.48 -12.29
N LYS A 29 22.43 17.13 -11.12
CA LYS A 29 22.28 15.79 -10.57
C LYS A 29 20.80 15.54 -10.51
N GLN A 30 20.30 14.72 -11.42
CA GLN A 30 18.95 14.23 -11.35
C GLN A 30 18.86 13.41 -10.07
N GLU A 31 18.18 13.97 -9.08
CA GLU A 31 17.94 13.29 -7.81
C GLU A 31 17.12 12.03 -8.07
N THR A 32 17.56 10.91 -7.53
CA THR A 32 16.85 9.64 -7.68
C THR A 32 15.55 9.65 -6.85
N PRO A 33 14.44 9.14 -7.37
CA PRO A 33 13.20 9.05 -6.62
C PRO A 33 13.36 8.26 -5.31
N VAL A 34 12.70 8.74 -4.25
CA VAL A 34 12.74 8.10 -2.93
C VAL A 34 11.33 7.90 -2.41
N ILE A 35 10.95 6.64 -2.19
CA ILE A 35 9.67 6.30 -1.57
C ILE A 35 9.78 6.48 -0.06
N LYS A 36 8.85 7.21 0.53
CA LYS A 36 8.69 7.36 1.98
C LYS A 36 7.32 6.86 2.39
N ALA A 37 7.30 5.81 3.18
CA ALA A 37 6.09 5.22 3.76
C ALA A 37 6.47 4.53 5.07
N SER A 38 5.47 4.28 5.90
CA SER A 38 5.64 3.55 7.17
C SER A 38 4.56 2.50 7.33
N ASN A 39 4.82 1.49 8.14
CA ASN A 39 3.83 0.48 8.46
C ASN A 39 2.55 1.14 8.98
N PRO A 40 1.37 0.72 8.50
CA PRO A 40 0.12 1.15 9.10
C PRO A 40 0.00 0.67 10.55
N ALA A 41 -0.90 1.28 11.31
CA ALA A 41 -1.29 0.75 12.61
C ALA A 41 -1.93 -0.64 12.46
N ASP A 42 -1.84 -1.45 13.51
CA ASP A 42 -2.52 -2.75 13.58
C ASP A 42 -4.03 -2.56 13.31
N ILE A 43 -4.58 -3.39 12.44
CA ILE A 43 -6.00 -3.35 12.09
C ILE A 43 -6.79 -4.36 12.92
N ALA A 44 -8.03 -4.02 13.22
CA ALA A 44 -8.93 -4.91 13.95
C ALA A 44 -9.21 -6.21 13.17
N ALA A 45 -9.70 -7.23 13.88
CA ALA A 45 -10.09 -8.50 13.27
C ALA A 45 -11.29 -8.38 12.30
N VAL A 46 -12.08 -7.31 12.40
CA VAL A 46 -13.21 -7.05 11.50
C VAL A 46 -12.72 -6.68 10.10
N ALA A 47 -13.52 -6.98 9.09
CA ALA A 47 -13.26 -6.51 7.73
C ALA A 47 -13.18 -4.98 7.72
N GLY A 48 -12.28 -4.43 6.93
CA GLY A 48 -12.10 -2.99 6.93
C GLY A 48 -11.05 -2.50 5.94
N LYS A 49 -10.90 -1.19 5.89
CA LYS A 49 -9.97 -0.53 5.00
C LYS A 49 -8.64 -0.28 5.70
N VAL A 50 -7.56 -0.71 5.05
CA VAL A 50 -6.18 -0.34 5.38
C VAL A 50 -5.82 0.89 4.58
N THR A 51 -5.32 1.93 5.22
CA THR A 51 -4.87 3.16 4.57
C THR A 51 -3.41 3.40 4.92
N VAL A 52 -2.58 3.57 3.91
CA VAL A 52 -1.15 3.81 4.06
C VAL A 52 -0.80 5.12 3.35
N PRO A 53 -0.43 6.16 4.08
CA PRO A 53 0.10 7.38 3.50
C PRO A 53 1.51 7.12 2.95
N TYR A 54 1.83 7.78 1.84
CA TYR A 54 3.16 7.74 1.26
C TYR A 54 3.52 9.04 0.57
N THR A 55 4.78 9.26 0.33
CA THR A 55 5.30 10.30 -0.57
C THR A 55 6.42 9.71 -1.42
N VAL A 56 6.60 10.27 -2.61
CA VAL A 56 7.76 10.01 -3.45
C VAL A 56 8.48 11.34 -3.66
N ASP A 57 9.64 11.48 -3.04
CA ASP A 57 10.50 12.64 -3.29
C ASP A 57 11.12 12.50 -4.68
N TYR A 58 11.31 13.59 -5.40
CA TYR A 58 11.84 13.63 -6.77
C TYR A 58 11.05 12.75 -7.74
N ALA A 59 9.72 12.76 -7.58
CA ALA A 59 8.84 11.98 -8.44
C ALA A 59 8.98 12.40 -9.90
N VAL A 60 8.93 11.42 -10.80
CA VAL A 60 9.00 11.62 -12.25
C VAL A 60 7.59 11.75 -12.82
N ASP A 61 7.38 12.76 -13.66
CA ASP A 61 6.09 12.99 -14.29
C ASP A 61 5.63 11.76 -15.09
N GLY A 62 4.36 11.40 -14.94
CA GLY A 62 3.76 10.26 -15.62
C GLY A 62 4.07 8.90 -14.99
N CYS A 63 4.88 8.84 -13.92
CA CYS A 63 5.12 7.63 -13.16
C CYS A 63 4.15 7.51 -11.97
N SER A 64 3.82 6.29 -11.59
CA SER A 64 2.95 5.98 -10.46
C SER A 64 3.57 4.93 -9.55
N LEU A 65 3.18 4.95 -8.27
CA LEU A 65 3.52 3.91 -7.31
C LEU A 65 2.81 2.61 -7.70
N ASP A 66 3.54 1.50 -7.70
CA ASP A 66 2.98 0.16 -7.75
C ASP A 66 3.08 -0.51 -6.37
N VAL A 67 2.03 -1.25 -5.99
CA VAL A 67 1.93 -1.92 -4.68
C VAL A 67 1.55 -3.36 -4.90
N THR A 68 2.39 -4.27 -4.43
CA THR A 68 2.14 -5.71 -4.45
C THR A 68 2.11 -6.27 -3.02
N TRP A 69 1.46 -7.42 -2.81
CA TRP A 69 1.37 -8.06 -1.50
C TRP A 69 1.28 -9.59 -1.61
N ASP A 70 1.59 -10.27 -0.51
CA ASP A 70 1.68 -11.73 -0.44
C ASP A 70 0.45 -12.43 0.17
N ALA A 71 -0.59 -11.68 0.52
CA ALA A 71 -1.72 -12.19 1.30
C ALA A 71 -3.05 -12.13 0.53
N THR A 72 -3.79 -13.22 0.47
CA THR A 72 -5.08 -13.31 -0.23
C THR A 72 -6.23 -12.58 0.47
N TRP A 73 -6.07 -12.26 1.76
CA TRP A 73 -7.07 -11.56 2.57
C TRP A 73 -6.99 -10.03 2.43
N LEU A 74 -6.02 -9.53 1.67
CA LEU A 74 -5.95 -8.14 1.24
C LEU A 74 -6.33 -8.06 -0.24
N HIS A 75 -7.18 -7.11 -0.60
CA HIS A 75 -7.69 -6.93 -1.96
C HIS A 75 -8.09 -5.48 -2.23
N ASP A 76 -8.63 -5.18 -3.42
CA ASP A 76 -9.18 -3.89 -3.82
C ASP A 76 -8.23 -2.69 -3.60
N LEU A 77 -7.01 -2.81 -4.20
CA LEU A 77 -6.03 -1.73 -4.17
C LEU A 77 -6.58 -0.47 -4.87
N SER A 78 -6.45 0.65 -4.19
CA SER A 78 -6.66 1.97 -4.77
C SER A 78 -5.51 2.89 -4.41
N VAL A 79 -4.81 3.42 -5.42
CA VAL A 79 -3.67 4.32 -5.26
C VAL A 79 -4.10 5.75 -5.59
N SER A 80 -3.76 6.69 -4.73
CA SER A 80 -3.94 8.13 -4.88
C SER A 80 -2.58 8.82 -4.76
N ALA A 81 -2.50 10.12 -4.97
CA ALA A 81 -1.23 10.85 -4.97
C ALA A 81 -0.49 10.83 -3.60
N ASP A 82 -1.22 10.70 -2.50
CA ASP A 82 -0.74 10.84 -1.12
C ASP A 82 -0.90 9.58 -0.27
N LYS A 83 -1.64 8.60 -0.76
CA LYS A 83 -1.95 7.36 -0.04
C LYS A 83 -2.39 6.25 -0.97
N PHE A 84 -2.27 5.03 -0.52
CA PHE A 84 -3.00 3.91 -1.09
C PHE A 84 -3.88 3.23 -0.03
N THR A 85 -4.88 2.51 -0.51
CA THR A 85 -5.79 1.77 0.35
C THR A 85 -6.00 0.34 -0.17
N LEU A 86 -6.17 -0.58 0.76
CA LEU A 86 -6.55 -1.97 0.53
C LEU A 86 -7.76 -2.30 1.38
N GLN A 87 -8.58 -3.25 0.96
CA GLN A 87 -9.58 -3.87 1.82
C GLN A 87 -8.96 -5.11 2.48
N ALA A 88 -9.27 -5.30 3.75
CA ALA A 88 -8.92 -6.49 4.50
C ALA A 88 -10.18 -7.29 4.83
N ASP A 89 -10.14 -8.59 4.57
CA ASP A 89 -11.16 -9.51 5.04
C ASP A 89 -11.16 -9.63 6.56
N ALA A 90 -12.30 -10.02 7.13
CA ALA A 90 -12.38 -10.38 8.55
C ALA A 90 -11.41 -11.52 8.89
N ASN A 91 -10.82 -11.44 10.07
CA ASN A 91 -9.93 -12.47 10.60
C ASN A 91 -10.63 -13.23 11.75
N PRO A 92 -11.22 -14.39 11.49
CA PRO A 92 -11.86 -15.20 12.52
C PRO A 92 -10.86 -15.98 13.40
N GLY A 93 -9.57 -15.94 13.05
CA GLY A 93 -8.53 -16.74 13.67
C GLY A 93 -7.51 -15.93 14.46
N ALA A 94 -6.30 -16.47 14.55
CA ALA A 94 -5.15 -15.82 15.20
C ALA A 94 -4.71 -14.57 14.43
N ALA A 95 -3.96 -13.69 15.10
CA ALA A 95 -3.36 -12.53 14.45
C ALA A 95 -2.53 -12.97 13.23
N ARG A 96 -2.60 -12.18 12.15
CA ARG A 96 -1.92 -12.47 10.89
C ARG A 96 -1.21 -11.23 10.35
N GLU A 97 -0.23 -11.46 9.51
CA GLU A 97 0.56 -10.41 8.90
C GLU A 97 0.62 -10.60 7.38
N ALA A 98 0.82 -9.51 6.67
CA ALA A 98 1.07 -9.48 5.25
C ALA A 98 2.20 -8.51 4.93
N LYS A 99 3.03 -8.85 3.96
CA LYS A 99 4.05 -7.96 3.44
C LYS A 99 3.53 -7.24 2.21
N LEU A 100 3.73 -5.94 2.19
CA LEU A 100 3.51 -5.09 1.03
C LEU A 100 4.87 -4.68 0.47
N THR A 101 5.00 -4.71 -0.83
CA THR A 101 6.18 -4.19 -1.53
C THR A 101 5.74 -3.01 -2.40
N LEU A 102 6.32 -1.86 -2.12
CA LEU A 102 6.11 -0.62 -2.85
C LEU A 102 7.24 -0.45 -3.85
N THR A 103 6.90 -0.26 -5.11
CA THR A 103 7.88 -0.01 -6.18
C THR A 103 7.53 1.27 -6.94
N TYR A 104 8.57 1.98 -7.35
CA TYR A 104 8.46 3.17 -8.17
C TYR A 104 9.64 3.20 -9.12
N PRO A 105 9.51 3.64 -10.38
CA PRO A 105 10.62 3.69 -11.34
C PRO A 105 11.85 4.41 -10.75
N GLU A 106 13.01 3.79 -10.91
CA GLU A 106 14.33 4.28 -10.45
C GLU A 106 14.50 4.42 -8.92
N ALA A 107 13.44 4.18 -8.12
CA ALA A 107 13.51 4.18 -6.66
C ALA A 107 13.88 2.80 -6.10
N THR A 108 14.50 2.79 -4.94
CA THR A 108 14.63 1.57 -4.15
C THR A 108 13.25 1.17 -3.61
N SER A 109 12.88 -0.10 -3.75
CA SER A 109 11.62 -0.63 -3.22
C SER A 109 11.57 -0.54 -1.69
N VAL A 110 10.37 -0.33 -1.16
CA VAL A 110 10.10 -0.28 0.28
C VAL A 110 9.17 -1.41 0.67
N GLU A 111 9.55 -2.17 1.69
CA GLU A 111 8.70 -3.21 2.27
C GLU A 111 7.98 -2.67 3.51
N LEU A 112 6.68 -2.94 3.60
CA LEU A 112 5.83 -2.63 4.74
C LEU A 112 5.17 -3.91 5.24
N THR A 113 4.81 -3.92 6.53
CA THR A 113 4.04 -5.01 7.14
C THR A 113 2.68 -4.47 7.59
N VAL A 114 1.62 -5.15 7.16
CA VAL A 114 0.26 -4.97 7.66
C VAL A 114 -0.03 -6.09 8.63
N ARG A 115 -0.45 -5.74 9.86
CA ARG A 115 -0.83 -6.71 10.87
C ARG A 115 -2.30 -6.59 11.19
N GLN A 116 -3.01 -7.72 11.15
CA GLN A 116 -4.40 -7.81 11.57
C GLN A 116 -4.50 -8.62 12.86
N MET A 117 -5.19 -8.04 13.83
CA MET A 117 -5.37 -8.67 15.14
C MET A 117 -6.23 -9.93 15.04
N SER A 118 -6.13 -10.80 16.05
CA SER A 118 -7.04 -11.93 16.23
C SER A 118 -8.45 -11.48 16.59
N ALA A 119 -9.45 -12.28 16.24
CA ALA A 119 -10.78 -12.12 16.79
C ALA A 119 -10.74 -12.25 18.33
N SER A 120 -11.40 -11.36 19.03
CA SER A 120 -11.54 -11.48 20.48
C SER A 120 -12.78 -12.29 20.81
N GLU A 121 -12.56 -13.37 21.55
CA GLU A 121 -13.65 -14.12 22.19
C GLU A 121 -13.89 -13.53 23.57
N SER A 122 -15.14 -13.28 23.91
CA SER A 122 -15.49 -12.82 25.26
C SER A 122 -16.50 -13.74 25.91
N ILE A 123 -16.24 -14.06 27.19
CA ILE A 123 -17.18 -14.78 28.03
C ILE A 123 -17.71 -13.78 29.08
N SER A 124 -19.01 -13.63 29.14
CA SER A 124 -19.66 -12.86 30.21
C SER A 124 -20.55 -13.75 31.06
N ILE A 125 -20.50 -13.53 32.36
CA ILE A 125 -21.30 -14.27 33.36
C ILE A 125 -22.15 -13.25 34.13
N SER A 126 -23.45 -13.52 34.20
CA SER A 126 -24.39 -12.68 34.93
C SER A 126 -25.42 -13.55 35.68
N PRO A 127 -25.66 -13.25 36.99
CA PRO A 127 -24.95 -12.32 37.85
C PRO A 127 -23.54 -12.84 38.23
N LYS A 128 -22.64 -11.91 38.58
CA LYS A 128 -21.28 -12.26 39.03
C LYS A 128 -21.22 -12.80 40.45
N THR A 129 -22.25 -12.57 41.23
CA THR A 129 -22.41 -13.01 42.63
C THR A 129 -23.80 -13.63 42.80
N LEU A 130 -23.83 -14.79 43.46
CA LEU A 130 -25.08 -15.47 43.82
C LEU A 130 -25.30 -15.37 45.33
N SER A 131 -26.55 -15.15 45.71
CA SER A 131 -26.94 -15.10 47.14
C SER A 131 -28.06 -16.08 47.36
N PHE A 132 -27.81 -17.06 48.23
CA PHE A 132 -28.81 -18.05 48.58
C PHE A 132 -29.42 -17.76 49.95
N SER A 133 -30.71 -17.96 50.07
CA SER A 133 -31.39 -17.97 51.35
C SER A 133 -30.96 -19.18 52.18
N TYR A 134 -30.94 -19.07 53.49
CA TYR A 134 -30.68 -20.20 54.38
C TYR A 134 -31.70 -21.35 54.26
N LYS A 135 -32.82 -21.09 53.64
CA LYS A 135 -33.85 -22.10 53.30
C LYS A 135 -33.57 -22.85 52.01
N GLY A 136 -32.46 -22.56 51.36
CA GLY A 136 -32.16 -23.05 50.03
C GLY A 136 -32.88 -22.25 48.95
N GLY A 137 -32.71 -22.67 47.72
CA GLY A 137 -33.26 -22.05 46.52
C GLY A 137 -32.44 -22.39 45.28
N GLU A 138 -32.97 -22.08 44.11
CA GLU A 138 -32.30 -22.18 42.83
C GLU A 138 -32.04 -20.78 42.31
N GLU A 139 -30.84 -20.57 41.79
CA GLU A 139 -30.42 -19.34 41.13
C GLU A 139 -29.88 -19.67 39.74
N THR A 140 -30.23 -18.84 38.80
CA THR A 140 -29.83 -19.03 37.42
C THR A 140 -28.62 -18.16 37.08
N VAL A 141 -27.59 -18.75 36.55
CA VAL A 141 -26.43 -18.07 35.98
C VAL A 141 -26.54 -18.13 34.48
N THR A 142 -26.53 -16.97 33.85
CA THR A 142 -26.44 -16.87 32.39
C THR A 142 -24.97 -16.72 31.98
N VAL A 143 -24.48 -17.64 31.17
CA VAL A 143 -23.16 -17.57 30.53
C VAL A 143 -23.39 -17.19 29.08
N THR A 144 -22.85 -16.05 28.69
CA THR A 144 -22.89 -15.60 27.29
C THR A 144 -21.50 -15.68 26.72
N LEU A 145 -21.35 -16.48 25.67
CA LEU A 145 -20.17 -16.55 24.85
C LEU A 145 -20.41 -15.66 23.64
N SER A 146 -19.65 -14.59 23.50
CA SER A 146 -19.67 -13.75 22.32
C SER A 146 -18.48 -14.18 21.43
N LEU A 147 -18.79 -14.96 20.42
CA LEU A 147 -17.91 -15.13 19.27
C LEU A 147 -18.21 -13.99 18.33
N ILE A 148 -17.25 -13.13 18.07
CA ILE A 148 -17.40 -12.16 16.99
C ILE A 148 -17.32 -12.95 15.68
N HIS A 149 -18.46 -13.54 15.31
CA HIS A 149 -18.68 -14.02 13.95
C HIS A 149 -19.02 -12.79 13.11
N ILE A 150 -18.15 -12.50 12.22
CA ILE A 150 -18.33 -11.43 11.22
C ILE A 150 -18.64 -12.11 9.90
#